data_904599fa722849ccbc5d36de9daab393
#
_entry.id   904599fa722849ccbc5d36de9daab393
#
_cell.length_a   1.000
_cell.length_b   1.000
_cell.length_c   1.000
_cell.angle_alpha   90.00
_cell.angle_beta   90.00
_cell.angle_gamma   90.00
#
_symmetry.space_group_name_H-M   'P 1'
#
loop_
_entity.id
_entity.type
_entity.pdbx_description
1 polymer ?
#
loop_
_entity_poly.entity_id
_entity_poly.type
_entity_poly.pdbx_seq_one_letter_code
_entity_poly.pdbx_strand_id
1 'polypeptide(L)'
;MILRSPVISVNSPIQIADYAPGATYGPRRLPNFELLWILHGSALWRTEVYDDAGLRQATVERELRPGSLALAKRGNRDAYLWDCDRGSRHAYVHFQIEDFGDLGDPADWPWVRSMSDPGLLEELCSYLLDVPTPARGHSDRLVATMLEVFVSAPAGPPPVDLPAAVQRLVDHVATVWATGGPRIVSVAELAGAANPSAGHLHRVFRQEYGCGPAYALDLIRLARAATALLRTNATIAEIAADCGYSNPYHFSRRFSLAYGDPPGTFRRRRQLSDPLAPVREAGLLPMARRLLDAARNG
;
A
#
# COMPACT_ATOMS: atom_id res chain seq x y z
N MET A 1 9.34 -27.81 -12.62
CA MET A 1 8.41 -28.26 -11.59
C MET A 1 7.19 -27.35 -11.71
N ILE A 2 6.02 -27.87 -12.05
CA ILE A 2 4.78 -27.06 -12.10
C ILE A 2 4.31 -26.98 -10.66
N LEU A 3 4.29 -25.76 -10.08
CA LEU A 3 3.74 -25.53 -8.75
C LEU A 3 2.24 -25.83 -8.77
N ARG A 4 1.75 -26.57 -7.78
CA ARG A 4 0.32 -26.81 -7.60
C ARG A 4 -0.30 -25.62 -6.89
N SER A 5 -1.20 -24.93 -7.58
CA SER A 5 -1.96 -23.84 -6.99
C SER A 5 -2.95 -24.32 -5.92
N PRO A 6 -3.23 -23.52 -4.91
CA PRO A 6 -4.25 -23.87 -3.92
C PRO A 6 -5.64 -23.88 -4.55
N VAL A 7 -6.50 -24.78 -4.06
CA VAL A 7 -7.92 -24.80 -4.40
C VAL A 7 -8.69 -24.11 -3.30
N ILE A 8 -9.34 -23.01 -3.63
CA ILE A 8 -10.08 -22.18 -2.67
C ILE A 8 -11.55 -22.06 -3.09
N SER A 9 -12.40 -21.90 -2.08
CA SER A 9 -13.82 -21.56 -2.22
C SER A 9 -14.10 -20.29 -1.43
N VAL A 10 -14.48 -19.21 -2.12
CA VAL A 10 -14.85 -17.93 -1.51
C VAL A 10 -16.27 -18.03 -0.96
N ASN A 11 -16.43 -17.69 0.34
CA ASN A 11 -17.70 -17.83 1.04
C ASN A 11 -18.73 -16.75 0.62
N SER A 12 -18.26 -15.55 0.32
CA SER A 12 -19.08 -14.40 -0.07
C SER A 12 -18.25 -13.42 -0.91
N PRO A 13 -18.88 -12.55 -1.71
CA PRO A 13 -18.17 -11.44 -2.36
C PRO A 13 -17.37 -10.61 -1.34
N ILE A 14 -16.43 -9.82 -1.84
CA ILE A 14 -15.71 -8.84 -1.01
C ILE A 14 -16.71 -7.97 -0.26
N GLN A 15 -16.48 -7.82 1.03
CA GLN A 15 -17.28 -7.00 1.91
C GLN A 15 -16.51 -5.78 2.39
N ILE A 16 -17.22 -4.68 2.62
CA ILE A 16 -16.69 -3.47 3.20
C ILE A 16 -17.43 -3.19 4.49
N ALA A 17 -16.69 -2.85 5.55
CA ALA A 17 -17.24 -2.45 6.82
C ALA A 17 -16.65 -1.13 7.31
N ASP A 18 -17.51 -0.32 7.93
CA ASP A 18 -17.17 0.96 8.52
C ASP A 18 -17.28 0.88 10.04
N TYR A 19 -16.35 1.51 10.76
CA TYR A 19 -16.32 1.55 12.22
C TYR A 19 -16.14 2.98 12.72
N ALA A 20 -16.86 3.32 13.77
CA ALA A 20 -16.68 4.57 14.49
C ALA A 20 -15.32 4.62 15.21
N PRO A 21 -14.79 5.82 15.54
CA PRO A 21 -13.58 5.96 16.34
C PRO A 21 -13.66 5.16 17.63
N GLY A 22 -12.61 4.39 17.95
CA GLY A 22 -12.50 3.59 19.16
C GLY A 22 -13.43 2.36 19.21
N ALA A 23 -14.11 2.03 18.12
CA ALA A 23 -14.95 0.82 18.07
C ALA A 23 -14.09 -0.44 18.25
N THR A 24 -14.69 -1.47 18.86
CA THR A 24 -14.07 -2.78 19.01
C THR A 24 -14.88 -3.84 18.26
N TYR A 25 -14.21 -4.86 17.77
CA TYR A 25 -14.86 -6.02 17.16
C TYR A 25 -14.21 -7.32 17.63
N GLY A 26 -15.01 -8.29 17.95
CA GLY A 26 -14.54 -9.54 18.52
C GLY A 26 -14.46 -9.48 20.07
N PRO A 27 -13.77 -10.46 20.70
CA PRO A 27 -13.04 -11.57 20.10
C PRO A 27 -13.99 -12.63 19.49
N ARG A 28 -13.68 -13.10 18.29
CA ARG A 28 -14.41 -14.16 17.60
C ARG A 28 -13.51 -15.30 17.14
N ARG A 29 -13.98 -16.55 17.15
CA ARG A 29 -13.24 -17.65 16.55
C ARG A 29 -13.54 -17.71 15.05
N LEU A 30 -12.48 -17.79 14.23
CA LEU A 30 -12.62 -17.83 12.78
C LEU A 30 -12.93 -19.24 12.29
N PRO A 31 -14.08 -19.45 11.60
CA PRO A 31 -14.41 -20.75 11.01
C PRO A 31 -13.67 -21.03 9.70
N ASN A 32 -13.09 -20.02 9.08
CA ASN A 32 -12.44 -20.02 7.79
C ASN A 32 -11.24 -19.05 7.78
N PHE A 33 -10.57 -18.91 6.65
CA PHE A 33 -9.54 -17.91 6.45
C PHE A 33 -10.19 -16.58 6.04
N GLU A 34 -9.52 -15.46 6.38
CA GLU A 34 -9.94 -14.12 6.00
C GLU A 34 -8.73 -13.31 5.54
N LEU A 35 -8.79 -12.78 4.32
CA LEU A 35 -7.92 -11.70 3.89
C LEU A 35 -8.62 -10.37 4.15
N LEU A 36 -7.93 -9.44 4.78
CA LEU A 36 -8.48 -8.11 5.10
C LEU A 36 -7.44 -7.01 4.87
N TRP A 37 -7.91 -5.84 4.43
CA TRP A 37 -7.06 -4.66 4.22
C TRP A 37 -7.77 -3.37 4.57
N ILE A 38 -7.00 -2.43 5.10
CA ILE A 38 -7.50 -1.14 5.54
C ILE A 38 -7.61 -0.20 4.34
N LEU A 39 -8.80 0.38 4.14
CA LEU A 39 -9.06 1.40 3.13
C LEU A 39 -8.88 2.81 3.71
N HIS A 40 -9.27 3.01 4.98
CA HIS A 40 -9.16 4.27 5.70
C HIS A 40 -9.02 4.01 7.21
N GLY A 41 -8.33 4.93 7.93
CA GLY A 41 -8.10 4.77 9.37
C GLY A 41 -7.03 3.72 9.69
N SER A 42 -7.19 3.04 10.81
CA SER A 42 -6.28 1.99 11.27
C SER A 42 -7.01 0.99 12.18
N ALA A 43 -6.34 -0.11 12.50
CA ALA A 43 -6.79 -1.05 13.52
C ALA A 43 -5.61 -1.67 14.25
N LEU A 44 -5.72 -1.82 15.56
CA LEU A 44 -4.90 -2.76 16.32
C LEU A 44 -5.58 -4.12 16.26
N TRP A 45 -4.98 -5.05 15.51
CA TRP A 45 -5.44 -6.42 15.38
C TRP A 45 -4.70 -7.32 16.32
N ARG A 46 -5.46 -8.08 17.10
CA ARG A 46 -4.95 -9.10 18.02
C ARG A 46 -5.52 -10.45 17.65
N THR A 47 -4.66 -11.46 17.48
CA THR A 47 -5.09 -12.82 17.24
C THR A 47 -4.45 -13.78 18.25
N GLU A 48 -5.26 -14.65 18.84
CA GLU A 48 -4.83 -15.74 19.70
C GLU A 48 -4.74 -17.00 18.86
N VAL A 49 -3.56 -17.61 18.86
CA VAL A 49 -3.24 -18.83 18.09
C VAL A 49 -3.50 -20.05 18.93
N TYR A 50 -4.22 -21.01 18.37
CA TYR A 50 -4.57 -22.27 19.02
C TYR A 50 -4.04 -23.45 18.23
N ASP A 51 -3.62 -24.52 18.91
CA ASP A 51 -3.33 -25.81 18.30
C ASP A 51 -4.58 -26.64 18.05
N ASP A 52 -4.42 -27.82 17.46
CA ASP A 52 -5.51 -28.75 17.16
C ASP A 52 -6.19 -29.29 18.43
N ALA A 53 -5.51 -29.29 19.58
CA ALA A 53 -6.06 -29.64 20.88
C ALA A 53 -6.85 -28.49 21.53
N GLY A 54 -6.86 -27.31 20.91
CA GLY A 54 -7.55 -26.12 21.41
C GLY A 54 -6.80 -25.39 22.51
N LEU A 55 -5.49 -25.64 22.67
CA LEU A 55 -4.64 -24.93 23.62
C LEU A 55 -4.05 -23.69 22.94
N ARG A 56 -4.11 -22.54 23.65
CA ARG A 56 -3.53 -21.30 23.17
C ARG A 56 -2.00 -21.38 23.18
N GLN A 57 -1.39 -21.23 22.02
CA GLN A 57 0.06 -21.29 21.80
C GLN A 57 0.71 -19.92 21.84
N ALA A 58 0.06 -18.90 21.27
CA ALA A 58 0.62 -17.57 21.15
C ALA A 58 -0.46 -16.49 21.07
N THR A 59 -0.05 -15.26 21.25
CA THR A 59 -0.84 -14.07 20.89
C THR A 59 0.02 -13.20 19.95
N VAL A 60 -0.57 -12.82 18.83
CA VAL A 60 0.07 -11.93 17.85
C VAL A 60 -0.71 -10.62 17.84
N GLU A 61 0.00 -9.51 17.96
CA GLU A 61 -0.59 -8.17 17.80
C GLU A 61 0.07 -7.47 16.61
N ARG A 62 -0.71 -6.83 15.77
CA ARG A 62 -0.26 -6.06 14.59
C ARG A 62 -1.11 -4.81 14.44
N GLU A 63 -0.46 -3.70 14.18
CA GLU A 63 -1.16 -2.51 13.71
C GLU A 63 -1.38 -2.62 12.20
N LEU A 64 -2.64 -2.48 11.78
CA LEU A 64 -3.05 -2.51 10.40
C LEU A 64 -3.35 -1.08 9.95
N ARG A 65 -2.76 -0.68 8.81
CA ARG A 65 -2.91 0.63 8.19
C ARG A 65 -3.19 0.48 6.70
N PRO A 66 -3.67 1.52 6.00
CA PRO A 66 -3.75 1.51 4.54
C PRO A 66 -2.44 1.05 3.90
N GLY A 67 -2.53 0.15 2.91
CA GLY A 67 -1.38 -0.52 2.31
C GLY A 67 -0.92 -1.80 3.01
N SER A 68 -1.62 -2.24 4.07
CA SER A 68 -1.41 -3.54 4.71
C SER A 68 -2.49 -4.54 4.28
N LEU A 69 -2.08 -5.73 3.88
CA LEU A 69 -2.93 -6.91 3.72
C LEU A 69 -2.64 -7.88 4.86
N ALA A 70 -3.67 -8.26 5.60
CA ALA A 70 -3.57 -9.21 6.70
C ALA A 70 -4.29 -10.52 6.35
N LEU A 71 -3.74 -11.63 6.84
CA LEU A 71 -4.33 -12.96 6.73
C LEU A 71 -4.69 -13.47 8.12
N ALA A 72 -5.98 -13.49 8.42
CA ALA A 72 -6.50 -14.12 9.61
C ALA A 72 -6.75 -15.61 9.34
N LYS A 73 -6.16 -16.45 10.18
CA LYS A 73 -6.10 -17.91 9.95
C LYS A 73 -7.24 -18.63 10.65
N ARG A 74 -7.80 -19.64 9.97
CA ARG A 74 -8.85 -20.50 10.51
C ARG A 74 -8.48 -21.05 11.89
N GLY A 75 -9.46 -21.11 12.79
CA GLY A 75 -9.30 -21.68 14.14
C GLY A 75 -8.80 -20.69 15.18
N ASN A 76 -8.19 -19.61 14.79
CA ASN A 76 -7.70 -18.56 15.70
C ASN A 76 -8.85 -17.69 16.22
N ARG A 77 -8.55 -16.91 17.26
CA ARG A 77 -9.52 -16.00 17.88
C ARG A 77 -9.07 -14.57 17.70
N ASP A 78 -9.80 -13.81 16.93
CA ASP A 78 -9.46 -12.45 16.51
C ASP A 78 -10.24 -11.39 17.26
N ALA A 79 -9.55 -10.28 17.55
CA ALA A 79 -10.14 -9.06 18.08
C ALA A 79 -9.50 -7.84 17.42
N TYR A 80 -10.27 -6.76 17.28
CA TYR A 80 -9.85 -5.51 16.69
C TYR A 80 -10.21 -4.35 17.60
N LEU A 81 -9.28 -3.41 17.76
CA LEU A 81 -9.53 -2.06 18.26
C LEU A 81 -9.28 -1.10 17.10
N TRP A 82 -10.33 -0.44 16.64
CA TRP A 82 -10.27 0.49 15.53
C TRP A 82 -9.70 1.84 15.95
N ASP A 83 -9.20 2.64 15.00
CA ASP A 83 -8.59 3.95 15.21
C ASP A 83 -9.40 4.78 16.23
N CYS A 84 -8.72 5.29 17.27
CA CYS A 84 -9.38 6.00 18.38
C CYS A 84 -9.80 7.43 18.01
N ASP A 85 -9.17 8.02 17.00
CA ASP A 85 -9.32 9.43 16.66
C ASP A 85 -10.22 9.65 15.44
N ARG A 86 -10.32 8.65 14.56
CA ARG A 86 -11.07 8.76 13.29
C ARG A 86 -11.77 7.45 12.94
N GLY A 87 -12.82 7.56 12.11
CA GLY A 87 -13.50 6.39 11.57
C GLY A 87 -12.55 5.52 10.76
N SER A 88 -12.78 4.21 10.79
CA SER A 88 -12.00 3.24 10.02
C SER A 88 -12.89 2.52 9.03
N ARG A 89 -12.34 2.22 7.87
CA ARG A 89 -12.97 1.43 6.81
C ARG A 89 -12.03 0.35 6.35
N HIS A 90 -12.50 -0.87 6.25
CA HIS A 90 -11.73 -1.98 5.72
C HIS A 90 -12.54 -2.82 4.74
N ALA A 91 -11.83 -3.50 3.85
CA ALA A 91 -12.39 -4.54 3.00
C ALA A 91 -11.89 -5.90 3.46
N TYR A 92 -12.71 -6.94 3.25
CA TYR A 92 -12.35 -8.30 3.64
C TYR A 92 -13.05 -9.35 2.78
N VAL A 93 -12.46 -10.52 2.73
CA VAL A 93 -13.02 -11.70 2.07
C VAL A 93 -12.77 -12.96 2.91
N HIS A 94 -13.82 -13.72 3.15
CA HIS A 94 -13.75 -15.04 3.80
C HIS A 94 -13.69 -16.15 2.77
N PHE A 95 -12.78 -17.11 2.97
CA PHE A 95 -12.62 -18.25 2.08
C PHE A 95 -12.21 -19.52 2.82
N GLN A 96 -12.47 -20.66 2.19
CA GLN A 96 -11.99 -21.96 2.64
C GLN A 96 -10.90 -22.45 1.67
N ILE A 97 -9.96 -23.23 2.18
CA ILE A 97 -8.92 -23.88 1.40
C ILE A 97 -9.23 -25.36 1.40
N GLU A 98 -9.52 -25.91 0.23
CA GLU A 98 -9.83 -27.31 0.00
C GLU A 98 -8.55 -28.13 -0.26
N ASP A 99 -7.57 -27.54 -0.96
CA ASP A 99 -6.23 -28.09 -1.19
C ASP A 99 -5.23 -26.94 -1.05
N PHE A 100 -4.21 -27.09 -0.23
CA PHE A 100 -3.18 -26.08 0.00
C PHE A 100 -2.16 -26.00 -1.15
N GLY A 101 -2.13 -26.97 -2.06
CA GLY A 101 -1.13 -27.03 -3.11
C GLY A 101 0.29 -27.07 -2.55
N ASP A 102 1.16 -26.23 -3.08
CA ASP A 102 2.56 -26.11 -2.64
C ASP A 102 2.80 -24.95 -1.64
N LEU A 103 1.75 -24.40 -1.02
CA LEU A 103 1.86 -23.27 -0.09
C LEU A 103 2.46 -23.61 1.29
N GLY A 104 2.59 -24.90 1.60
CA GLY A 104 3.10 -25.34 2.90
C GLY A 104 2.10 -25.18 4.05
N ASP A 105 2.63 -25.23 5.29
CA ASP A 105 1.81 -25.19 6.49
C ASP A 105 1.34 -23.73 6.77
N PRO A 106 0.02 -23.52 6.98
CA PRO A 106 -0.50 -22.21 7.38
C PRO A 106 0.13 -21.62 8.65
N ALA A 107 0.69 -22.44 9.54
CA ALA A 107 1.40 -21.96 10.72
C ALA A 107 2.60 -21.07 10.36
N ASP A 108 3.30 -21.39 9.27
CA ASP A 108 4.49 -20.69 8.80
C ASP A 108 4.19 -19.44 7.95
N TRP A 109 2.93 -19.26 7.55
CA TRP A 109 2.57 -18.15 6.69
C TRP A 109 2.64 -16.81 7.41
N PRO A 110 3.01 -15.72 6.72
CA PRO A 110 3.02 -14.39 7.29
C PRO A 110 1.62 -13.98 7.79
N TRP A 111 1.56 -13.11 8.80
CA TRP A 111 0.31 -12.55 9.31
C TRP A 111 -0.11 -11.29 8.56
N VAL A 112 0.86 -10.49 8.15
CA VAL A 112 0.65 -9.21 7.45
C VAL A 112 1.72 -9.03 6.39
N ARG A 113 1.33 -8.50 5.25
CA ARG A 113 2.23 -8.03 4.19
C ARG A 113 1.91 -6.62 3.75
N SER A 114 2.92 -5.92 3.25
CA SER A 114 2.71 -4.71 2.46
C SER A 114 2.05 -5.08 1.12
N MET A 115 0.96 -4.40 0.75
CA MET A 115 0.29 -4.61 -0.54
C MET A 115 1.14 -4.12 -1.71
N SER A 116 2.04 -3.19 -1.45
CA SER A 116 2.88 -2.56 -2.47
C SER A 116 4.17 -3.33 -2.78
N ASP A 117 4.43 -4.46 -2.08
CA ASP A 117 5.62 -5.29 -2.34
C ASP A 117 5.28 -6.79 -2.25
N PRO A 118 5.11 -7.48 -3.37
CA PRO A 118 5.03 -6.95 -4.75
C PRO A 118 3.71 -6.20 -4.99
N GLY A 119 3.73 -5.15 -5.83
CA GLY A 119 2.55 -4.30 -6.12
C GLY A 119 1.35 -5.03 -6.73
N LEU A 120 1.51 -6.31 -7.08
CA LEU A 120 0.42 -7.16 -7.56
C LEU A 120 -0.71 -7.34 -6.53
N LEU A 121 -0.39 -7.39 -5.23
CA LEU A 121 -1.42 -7.52 -4.19
C LEU A 121 -2.35 -6.29 -4.17
N GLU A 122 -1.79 -5.11 -4.35
CA GLU A 122 -2.56 -3.86 -4.40
C GLU A 122 -3.49 -3.82 -5.62
N GLU A 123 -2.98 -4.18 -6.80
CA GLU A 123 -3.78 -4.24 -8.02
C GLU A 123 -4.91 -5.28 -7.92
N LEU A 124 -4.65 -6.45 -7.32
CA LEU A 124 -5.67 -7.48 -7.09
C LEU A 124 -6.73 -7.02 -6.08
N CYS A 125 -6.33 -6.38 -4.98
CA CYS A 125 -7.27 -5.82 -3.99
C CYS A 125 -8.15 -4.73 -4.61
N SER A 126 -7.57 -3.81 -5.39
CA SER A 126 -8.31 -2.77 -6.11
C SER A 126 -9.30 -3.39 -7.11
N TYR A 127 -8.83 -4.33 -7.93
CA TYR A 127 -9.69 -5.00 -8.91
C TYR A 127 -10.88 -5.68 -8.25
N LEU A 128 -10.68 -6.36 -7.11
CA LEU A 128 -11.75 -7.04 -6.39
C LEU A 128 -12.79 -6.08 -5.79
N LEU A 129 -12.39 -4.84 -5.47
CA LEU A 129 -13.32 -3.80 -5.00
C LEU A 129 -14.16 -3.22 -6.15
N ASP A 130 -13.59 -3.12 -7.34
CA ASP A 130 -14.23 -2.46 -8.50
C ASP A 130 -15.17 -3.38 -9.28
N VAL A 131 -15.05 -4.71 -9.12
CA VAL A 131 -15.87 -5.67 -9.87
C VAL A 131 -17.18 -5.97 -9.15
N PRO A 132 -18.32 -5.53 -9.68
CA PRO A 132 -19.63 -5.89 -9.14
C PRO A 132 -19.89 -7.40 -9.33
N THR A 133 -19.87 -8.14 -8.24
CA THR A 133 -20.23 -9.58 -8.18
C THR A 133 -19.61 -10.41 -9.32
N PRO A 134 -18.34 -10.81 -9.21
CA PRO A 134 -17.72 -11.64 -10.24
C PRO A 134 -18.43 -12.99 -10.34
N ALA A 135 -18.41 -13.57 -11.54
CA ALA A 135 -18.95 -14.92 -11.74
C ALA A 135 -18.32 -15.92 -10.77
N ARG A 136 -19.08 -16.88 -10.25
CA ARG A 136 -18.58 -17.97 -9.40
C ARG A 136 -17.32 -18.60 -10.04
N GLY A 137 -16.30 -18.85 -9.26
CA GLY A 137 -15.01 -19.37 -9.71
C GLY A 137 -14.03 -18.32 -10.23
N HIS A 138 -14.44 -17.08 -10.52
CA HIS A 138 -13.52 -15.98 -10.84
C HIS A 138 -12.91 -15.42 -9.55
N SER A 139 -13.73 -15.13 -8.55
CA SER A 139 -13.27 -14.72 -7.22
C SER A 139 -12.37 -15.76 -6.58
N ASP A 140 -12.70 -17.05 -6.71
CA ASP A 140 -11.91 -18.15 -6.17
C ASP A 140 -10.49 -18.12 -6.72
N ARG A 141 -10.34 -17.98 -8.06
CA ARG A 141 -9.02 -17.88 -8.70
C ARG A 141 -8.24 -16.62 -8.30
N LEU A 142 -8.92 -15.48 -8.18
CA LEU A 142 -8.26 -14.24 -7.79
C LEU A 142 -7.78 -14.30 -6.34
N VAL A 143 -8.59 -14.80 -5.41
CA VAL A 143 -8.22 -14.98 -4.02
C VAL A 143 -7.14 -16.05 -3.87
N ALA A 144 -7.17 -17.13 -4.68
CA ALA A 144 -6.09 -18.11 -4.77
C ALA A 144 -4.76 -17.44 -5.17
N THR A 145 -4.77 -16.63 -6.24
CA THR A 145 -3.60 -15.88 -6.67
C THR A 145 -3.12 -14.89 -5.61
N MET A 146 -4.04 -14.18 -4.94
CA MET A 146 -3.67 -13.30 -3.82
C MET A 146 -2.98 -14.07 -2.70
N LEU A 147 -3.52 -15.24 -2.33
CA LEU A 147 -2.93 -16.07 -1.29
C LEU A 147 -1.55 -16.60 -1.71
N GLU A 148 -1.39 -17.06 -2.95
CA GLU A 148 -0.08 -17.49 -3.48
C GLU A 148 0.95 -16.36 -3.38
N VAL A 149 0.62 -15.17 -3.86
CA VAL A 149 1.51 -14.01 -3.78
C VAL A 149 1.77 -13.61 -2.34
N PHE A 150 0.74 -13.64 -1.49
CA PHE A 150 0.86 -13.32 -0.07
C PHE A 150 1.80 -14.28 0.68
N VAL A 151 1.72 -15.57 0.41
CA VAL A 151 2.53 -16.60 1.08
C VAL A 151 3.93 -16.70 0.48
N SER A 152 4.03 -16.78 -0.86
CA SER A 152 5.27 -17.14 -1.56
C SER A 152 6.16 -15.96 -1.90
N ALA A 153 5.66 -14.72 -1.89
CA ALA A 153 6.53 -13.58 -2.11
C ALA A 153 7.62 -13.55 -1.03
N PRO A 154 8.88 -13.29 -1.38
CA PRO A 154 9.92 -13.11 -0.37
C PRO A 154 9.41 -12.08 0.66
N ALA A 155 9.71 -12.32 1.94
CA ALA A 155 9.38 -11.34 2.97
C ALA A 155 10.02 -10.01 2.54
N GLY A 156 9.20 -9.07 2.11
CA GLY A 156 9.68 -7.72 1.89
C GLY A 156 10.30 -7.19 3.18
N PRO A 157 11.21 -6.23 3.14
CA PRO A 157 11.67 -5.59 4.35
C PRO A 157 10.43 -5.19 5.15
N PRO A 158 10.46 -5.33 6.50
CA PRO A 158 9.33 -4.93 7.35
C PRO A 158 8.90 -3.51 6.93
N PRO A 159 7.61 -3.15 7.06
CA PRO A 159 7.17 -1.79 6.78
C PRO A 159 8.16 -0.86 7.47
N VAL A 160 8.91 -0.10 6.71
CA VAL A 160 9.87 0.85 7.27
C VAL A 160 9.00 1.85 8.01
N ASP A 161 8.98 1.79 9.34
CA ASP A 161 8.33 2.79 10.15
C ASP A 161 8.99 4.12 9.83
N LEU A 162 8.26 4.96 9.11
CA LEU A 162 8.75 6.29 8.83
C LEU A 162 8.92 7.03 10.15
N PRO A 163 10.03 7.77 10.36
CA PRO A 163 10.16 8.62 11.53
C PRO A 163 8.88 9.44 11.74
N ALA A 164 8.41 9.57 12.98
CA ALA A 164 7.10 10.18 13.28
C ALA A 164 6.88 11.55 12.61
N ALA A 165 7.95 12.35 12.43
CA ALA A 165 7.89 13.63 11.72
C ALA A 165 7.64 13.42 10.21
N VAL A 166 8.27 12.42 9.60
CA VAL A 166 8.08 12.05 8.19
C VAL A 166 6.69 11.47 7.98
N GLN A 167 6.23 10.63 8.90
CA GLN A 167 4.88 10.06 8.87
C GLN A 167 3.80 11.14 8.81
N ARG A 168 3.83 12.12 9.73
CA ARG A 168 2.88 13.24 9.75
C ARG A 168 2.94 14.08 8.48
N LEU A 169 4.14 14.30 7.93
CA LEU A 169 4.31 14.97 6.65
C LEU A 169 3.64 14.19 5.52
N VAL A 170 3.87 12.89 5.44
CA VAL A 170 3.29 12.02 4.41
C VAL A 170 1.77 12.03 4.51
N ASP A 171 1.20 11.91 5.72
CA ASP A 171 -0.25 11.94 5.94
C ASP A 171 -0.86 13.29 5.50
N HIS A 172 -0.20 14.41 5.80
CA HIS A 172 -0.63 15.73 5.32
C HIS A 172 -0.58 15.85 3.80
N VAL A 173 0.55 15.49 3.19
CA VAL A 173 0.71 15.56 1.72
C VAL A 173 -0.27 14.62 1.02
N ALA A 174 -0.50 13.42 1.56
CA ALA A 174 -1.50 12.49 1.05
C ALA A 174 -2.90 13.10 1.04
N THR A 175 -3.32 13.75 2.14
CA THR A 175 -4.60 14.46 2.22
C THR A 175 -4.70 15.59 1.18
N VAL A 176 -3.64 16.40 1.05
CA VAL A 176 -3.59 17.49 0.07
C VAL A 176 -3.69 16.97 -1.37
N TRP A 177 -2.98 15.90 -1.68
CA TRP A 177 -2.96 15.33 -3.03
C TRP A 177 -4.24 14.54 -3.37
N ALA A 178 -4.89 13.94 -2.38
CA ALA A 178 -6.18 13.27 -2.56
C ALA A 178 -7.31 14.26 -2.93
N THR A 179 -7.26 15.50 -2.43
CA THR A 179 -8.31 16.49 -2.67
C THR A 179 -8.10 17.38 -3.88
N GLY A 180 -6.84 17.65 -4.26
CA GLY A 180 -6.48 18.62 -5.31
C GLY A 180 -5.48 18.13 -6.33
N GLY A 181 -5.13 16.85 -6.32
CA GLY A 181 -4.05 16.29 -7.12
C GLY A 181 -2.64 16.71 -6.64
N PRO A 182 -1.60 16.10 -7.23
CA PRO A 182 -0.22 16.42 -6.88
C PRO A 182 0.12 17.87 -7.17
N ARG A 183 0.56 18.59 -6.16
CA ARG A 183 1.03 19.97 -6.25
C ARG A 183 2.31 20.17 -5.44
N ILE A 184 2.96 21.31 -5.66
CA ILE A 184 4.06 21.72 -4.79
C ILE A 184 3.50 22.06 -3.42
N VAL A 185 4.02 21.41 -2.37
CA VAL A 185 3.76 21.74 -0.98
C VAL A 185 5.00 22.44 -0.43
N SER A 186 4.83 23.66 0.08
CA SER A 186 5.98 24.45 0.56
C SER A 186 6.55 23.84 1.85
N VAL A 187 7.86 24.08 2.09
CA VAL A 187 8.50 23.59 3.33
C VAL A 187 7.85 24.21 4.57
N ALA A 188 7.35 25.44 4.47
CA ALA A 188 6.62 26.12 5.56
C ALA A 188 5.27 25.39 5.86
N GLU A 189 4.53 25.02 4.81
CA GLU A 189 3.28 24.25 4.93
C GLU A 189 3.56 22.87 5.55
N LEU A 190 4.61 22.17 5.09
CA LEU A 190 5.03 20.88 5.64
C LEU A 190 5.44 20.96 7.12
N ALA A 191 6.17 22.01 7.51
CA ALA A 191 6.58 22.21 8.89
C ALA A 191 5.37 22.52 9.80
N GLY A 192 4.42 23.31 9.32
CA GLY A 192 3.17 23.58 10.04
C GLY A 192 2.35 22.32 10.31
N ALA A 193 2.23 21.45 9.33
CA ALA A 193 1.47 20.20 9.44
C ALA A 193 2.17 19.13 10.30
N ALA A 194 3.49 19.05 10.20
CA ALA A 194 4.26 18.01 10.90
C ALA A 194 4.60 18.37 12.37
N ASN A 195 4.31 19.58 12.80
CA ASN A 195 4.62 20.14 14.14
C ASN A 195 6.13 20.22 14.54
N PRO A 196 7.13 19.87 13.69
CA PRO A 196 8.51 20.27 13.93
C PRO A 196 8.84 21.56 13.19
N SER A 197 9.87 22.28 13.65
CA SER A 197 10.40 23.40 12.87
C SER A 197 10.91 22.95 11.48
N ALA A 198 10.87 23.84 10.50
CA ALA A 198 11.41 23.56 9.14
C ALA A 198 12.85 23.02 9.18
N GLY A 199 13.68 23.56 10.08
CA GLY A 199 15.07 23.09 10.27
C GLY A 199 15.16 21.65 10.80
N HIS A 200 14.27 21.26 11.71
CA HIS A 200 14.21 19.88 12.20
C HIS A 200 13.77 18.92 11.10
N LEU A 201 12.75 19.28 10.32
CA LEU A 201 12.28 18.49 9.21
C LEU A 201 13.39 18.27 8.15
N HIS A 202 14.12 19.33 7.79
CA HIS A 202 15.28 19.24 6.90
C HIS A 202 16.37 18.30 7.45
N ARG A 203 16.65 18.35 8.75
CA ARG A 203 17.65 17.49 9.39
C ARG A 203 17.25 16.03 9.32
N VAL A 204 15.99 15.72 9.68
CA VAL A 204 15.46 14.35 9.61
C VAL A 204 15.55 13.82 8.17
N PHE A 205 15.09 14.59 7.18
CA PHE A 205 15.15 14.15 5.79
C PHE A 205 16.58 13.93 5.29
N ARG A 206 17.52 14.80 5.67
CA ARG A 206 18.93 14.62 5.30
C ARG A 206 19.56 13.39 5.96
N GLN A 207 19.21 13.11 7.20
CA GLN A 207 19.69 11.92 7.92
C GLN A 207 19.16 10.62 7.30
N GLU A 208 17.85 10.56 7.03
CA GLU A 208 17.18 9.33 6.58
C GLU A 208 17.34 9.10 5.06
N TYR A 209 17.31 10.17 4.24
CA TYR A 209 17.23 10.07 2.78
C TYR A 209 18.34 10.81 2.02
N GLY A 210 19.28 11.42 2.71
CA GLY A 210 20.36 12.19 2.09
C GLY A 210 19.91 13.47 1.37
N CYS A 211 18.61 13.79 1.34
CA CYS A 211 18.05 14.91 0.61
C CYS A 211 17.09 15.76 1.47
N GLY A 212 16.62 16.90 0.94
CA GLY A 212 15.62 17.72 1.62
C GLY A 212 14.18 17.30 1.27
N PRO A 213 13.16 17.65 2.11
CA PRO A 213 11.77 17.24 1.93
C PRO A 213 11.17 17.71 0.59
N ALA A 214 11.46 18.93 0.15
CA ALA A 214 10.98 19.44 -1.13
C ALA A 214 11.53 18.64 -2.33
N TYR A 215 12.80 18.23 -2.26
CA TYR A 215 13.43 17.41 -3.30
C TYR A 215 12.84 15.99 -3.31
N ALA A 216 12.60 15.40 -2.13
CA ALA A 216 11.98 14.10 -2.00
C ALA A 216 10.57 14.09 -2.64
N LEU A 217 9.74 15.08 -2.33
CA LEU A 217 8.40 15.23 -2.94
C LEU A 217 8.46 15.49 -4.45
N ASP A 218 9.46 16.22 -4.91
CA ASP A 218 9.68 16.44 -6.34
C ASP A 218 10.00 15.14 -7.07
N LEU A 219 10.88 14.29 -6.53
CA LEU A 219 11.18 12.96 -7.09
C LEU A 219 9.92 12.08 -7.16
N ILE A 220 9.06 12.14 -6.15
CA ILE A 220 7.80 11.36 -6.13
C ILE A 220 6.83 11.84 -7.23
N ARG A 221 6.71 13.15 -7.44
CA ARG A 221 5.89 13.69 -8.54
C ARG A 221 6.47 13.30 -9.91
N LEU A 222 7.79 13.27 -10.05
CA LEU A 222 8.47 12.81 -11.27
C LEU A 222 8.24 11.31 -11.50
N ALA A 223 8.20 10.48 -10.45
CA ALA A 223 7.89 9.06 -10.55
C ALA A 223 6.45 8.82 -11.03
N ARG A 224 5.47 9.63 -10.56
CA ARG A 224 4.11 9.65 -11.12
C ARG A 224 4.12 9.98 -12.61
N ALA A 225 4.83 11.02 -13.00
CA ALA A 225 4.94 11.42 -14.39
C ALA A 225 5.59 10.33 -15.26
N ALA A 226 6.65 9.68 -14.76
CA ALA A 226 7.30 8.56 -15.46
C ALA A 226 6.33 7.40 -15.68
N THR A 227 5.53 7.06 -14.67
CA THR A 227 4.47 6.04 -14.78
C THR A 227 3.42 6.43 -15.82
N ALA A 228 2.95 7.69 -15.82
CA ALA A 228 1.99 8.19 -16.79
C ALA A 228 2.56 8.17 -18.22
N LEU A 229 3.84 8.54 -18.40
CA LEU A 229 4.52 8.46 -19.70
C LEU A 229 4.52 7.04 -20.30
N LEU A 230 4.63 6.01 -19.45
CA LEU A 230 4.66 4.62 -19.89
C LEU A 230 3.26 4.02 -20.10
N ARG A 231 2.25 4.51 -19.38
CA ARG A 231 0.90 3.90 -19.33
C ARG A 231 -0.15 4.64 -20.15
N THR A 232 0.09 5.91 -20.51
CA THR A 232 -0.91 6.74 -21.22
C THR A 232 -0.34 7.37 -22.50
N ASN A 233 -1.24 7.85 -23.34
CA ASN A 233 -0.91 8.64 -24.54
C ASN A 233 -1.03 10.16 -24.30
N ALA A 234 -1.23 10.60 -23.04
CA ALA A 234 -1.30 12.01 -22.69
C ALA A 234 -0.03 12.76 -23.14
N THR A 235 -0.18 14.01 -23.53
CA THR A 235 0.95 14.86 -23.92
C THR A 235 1.89 15.12 -22.75
N ILE A 236 3.13 15.49 -23.02
CA ILE A 236 4.11 15.84 -21.98
C ILE A 236 3.61 17.04 -21.16
N ALA A 237 2.89 17.98 -21.79
CA ALA A 237 2.34 19.14 -21.10
C ALA A 237 1.19 18.77 -20.15
N GLU A 238 0.28 17.89 -20.56
CA GLU A 238 -0.79 17.37 -19.70
C GLU A 238 -0.20 16.61 -18.52
N ILE A 239 0.75 15.69 -18.74
CA ILE A 239 1.40 14.94 -17.66
C ILE A 239 2.13 15.89 -16.69
N ALA A 240 2.79 16.92 -17.20
CA ALA A 240 3.45 17.92 -16.35
C ALA A 240 2.42 18.64 -15.46
N ALA A 241 1.29 19.07 -16.02
CA ALA A 241 0.21 19.71 -15.28
C ALA A 241 -0.40 18.79 -14.22
N ASP A 242 -0.70 17.53 -14.57
CA ASP A 242 -1.27 16.50 -13.67
C ASP A 242 -0.32 16.13 -12.52
N CYS A 243 0.98 16.39 -12.70
CA CYS A 243 1.99 16.23 -11.67
C CYS A 243 2.34 17.54 -10.93
N GLY A 244 1.54 18.60 -11.12
CA GLY A 244 1.67 19.88 -10.41
C GLY A 244 2.82 20.77 -10.91
N TYR A 245 3.22 20.63 -12.18
CA TYR A 245 4.18 21.54 -12.81
C TYR A 245 3.45 22.57 -13.66
N SER A 246 3.52 23.82 -13.30
CA SER A 246 2.95 24.93 -14.06
C SER A 246 3.69 25.23 -15.37
N ASN A 247 4.94 24.73 -15.51
CA ASN A 247 5.78 24.96 -16.69
C ASN A 247 6.37 23.63 -17.22
N PRO A 248 5.95 23.20 -18.43
CA PRO A 248 6.44 21.95 -19.04
C PRO A 248 7.96 21.94 -19.32
N TYR A 249 8.60 23.07 -19.54
CA TYR A 249 10.05 23.14 -19.73
C TYR A 249 10.78 22.89 -18.42
N HIS A 250 10.29 23.47 -17.31
CA HIS A 250 10.81 23.18 -15.99
C HIS A 250 10.64 21.70 -15.63
N PHE A 251 9.48 21.13 -15.89
CA PHE A 251 9.23 19.70 -15.76
C PHE A 251 10.25 18.87 -16.54
N SER A 252 10.39 19.13 -17.85
CA SER A 252 11.29 18.36 -18.72
C SER A 252 12.74 18.41 -18.24
N ARG A 253 13.20 19.58 -17.76
CA ARG A 253 14.54 19.73 -17.18
C ARG A 253 14.70 18.92 -15.89
N ARG A 254 13.73 19.00 -14.98
CA ARG A 254 13.75 18.24 -13.72
C ARG A 254 13.70 16.74 -13.98
N PHE A 255 12.86 16.32 -14.92
CA PHE A 255 12.74 14.94 -15.35
C PHE A 255 14.05 14.39 -15.90
N SER A 256 14.68 15.12 -16.83
CA SER A 256 15.97 14.72 -17.41
C SER A 256 17.09 14.63 -16.38
N LEU A 257 17.09 15.50 -15.36
CA LEU A 257 18.05 15.42 -14.25
C LEU A 257 17.83 14.16 -13.38
N ALA A 258 16.60 13.73 -13.20
CA ALA A 258 16.27 12.58 -12.37
C ALA A 258 16.45 11.23 -13.12
N TYR A 259 16.09 11.18 -14.40
CA TYR A 259 16.06 9.93 -15.19
C TYR A 259 17.18 9.81 -16.24
N GLY A 260 18.00 10.82 -16.41
CA GLY A 260 19.05 10.85 -17.43
C GLY A 260 18.56 11.08 -18.87
N ASP A 261 17.27 10.94 -19.13
CA ASP A 261 16.65 11.08 -20.44
C ASP A 261 15.50 12.11 -20.42
N PRO A 262 15.28 12.87 -21.51
CA PRO A 262 14.07 13.69 -21.65
C PRO A 262 12.79 12.86 -21.63
N PRO A 263 11.64 13.40 -21.16
CA PRO A 263 10.37 12.68 -21.05
C PRO A 263 9.95 11.94 -22.32
N GLY A 264 10.12 12.57 -23.50
CA GLY A 264 9.79 11.97 -24.80
C GLY A 264 10.68 10.78 -25.16
N THR A 265 11.97 10.81 -24.79
CA THR A 265 12.91 9.70 -24.99
C THR A 265 12.60 8.58 -24.03
N PHE A 266 12.33 8.88 -22.76
CA PHE A 266 11.91 7.93 -21.75
C PHE A 266 10.66 7.15 -22.19
N ARG A 267 9.64 7.84 -22.71
CA ARG A 267 8.41 7.21 -23.26
C ARG A 267 8.72 6.23 -24.39
N ARG A 268 9.64 6.56 -25.29
CA ARG A 268 10.00 5.67 -26.42
C ARG A 268 10.75 4.41 -25.98
N ARG A 269 11.53 4.49 -24.91
CA ARG A 269 12.33 3.37 -24.37
C ARG A 269 11.55 2.45 -23.43
N ARG A 270 10.26 2.36 -23.57
CA ARG A 270 9.24 1.72 -22.70
C ARG A 270 9.68 0.43 -21.99
N GLN A 271 10.43 -0.44 -22.65
CA GLN A 271 10.81 -1.76 -22.12
C GLN A 271 12.03 -1.75 -21.18
N LEU A 272 12.78 -0.65 -21.14
CA LEU A 272 14.02 -0.52 -20.35
C LEU A 272 13.92 0.55 -19.25
N SER A 273 12.74 1.17 -19.09
CA SER A 273 12.59 2.34 -18.21
C SER A 273 11.88 1.95 -16.92
N ASP A 274 12.57 2.09 -15.78
CA ASP A 274 11.99 1.94 -14.46
C ASP A 274 11.46 3.29 -13.95
N PRO A 275 10.13 3.48 -13.83
CA PRO A 275 9.56 4.74 -13.37
C PRO A 275 9.86 5.05 -11.91
N LEU A 276 10.26 4.07 -11.11
CA LEU A 276 10.54 4.24 -9.69
C LEU A 276 12.05 4.31 -9.38
N ALA A 277 12.95 4.23 -10.38
CA ALA A 277 14.39 4.20 -10.16
C ALA A 277 14.89 5.35 -9.26
N PRO A 278 14.62 6.65 -9.52
CA PRO A 278 15.13 7.74 -8.69
C PRO A 278 14.63 7.72 -7.25
N VAL A 279 13.38 7.33 -7.02
CA VAL A 279 12.83 7.22 -5.65
C VAL A 279 13.36 6.00 -4.91
N ARG A 280 13.68 4.91 -5.62
CA ARG A 280 14.34 3.73 -5.05
C ARG A 280 15.77 4.04 -4.64
N GLU A 281 16.55 4.68 -5.51
CA GLU A 281 17.94 5.08 -5.25
C GLU A 281 18.06 6.05 -4.06
N ALA A 282 17.06 6.92 -3.89
CA ALA A 282 16.98 7.85 -2.77
C ALA A 282 16.37 7.22 -1.49
N GLY A 283 16.02 5.93 -1.46
CA GLY A 283 15.38 5.27 -0.30
C GLY A 283 13.95 5.73 -0.04
N LEU A 284 13.31 6.42 -0.99
CA LEU A 284 12.01 7.07 -0.83
C LEU A 284 10.81 6.15 -1.18
N LEU A 285 11.04 4.88 -1.56
CA LEU A 285 9.98 3.98 -2.00
C LEU A 285 8.78 3.90 -1.03
N PRO A 286 8.98 3.75 0.30
CA PRO A 286 7.84 3.66 1.23
C PRO A 286 6.98 4.92 1.21
N MET A 287 7.61 6.08 1.17
CA MET A 287 6.94 7.38 1.07
C MET A 287 6.25 7.57 -0.29
N ALA A 288 6.94 7.23 -1.38
CA ALA A 288 6.44 7.38 -2.74
C ALA A 288 5.16 6.54 -2.95
N ARG A 289 5.16 5.29 -2.50
CA ARG A 289 4.00 4.40 -2.58
C ARG A 289 2.77 5.02 -1.91
N ARG A 290 2.88 5.47 -0.66
CA ARG A 290 1.77 6.09 0.09
C ARG A 290 1.21 7.35 -0.61
N LEU A 291 2.08 8.20 -1.13
CA LEU A 291 1.66 9.44 -1.77
C LEU A 291 1.08 9.23 -3.17
N LEU A 292 1.61 8.28 -3.93
CA LEU A 292 1.10 7.95 -5.25
C LEU A 292 -0.26 7.27 -5.19
N ASP A 293 -0.51 6.45 -4.16
CA ASP A 293 -1.80 5.80 -3.93
C ASP A 293 -2.86 6.81 -3.50
N ALA A 294 -2.54 7.73 -2.60
CA ALA A 294 -3.44 8.82 -2.20
C ALA A 294 -3.88 9.67 -3.40
N ALA A 295 -2.96 9.94 -4.35
CA ALA A 295 -3.23 10.73 -5.54
C ALA A 295 -4.01 9.99 -6.66
N ARG A 296 -4.22 8.67 -6.53
CA ARG A 296 -5.08 7.89 -7.45
C ARG A 296 -6.53 7.87 -7.02
N ASN A 297 -6.77 7.98 -5.71
CA ASN A 297 -8.08 7.78 -5.09
C ASN A 297 -8.86 9.10 -4.88
N GLY A 298 -8.33 10.21 -5.31
CA GLY A 298 -8.95 11.55 -5.35
C GLY A 298 -9.20 12.02 -6.78
#